data_b580588783a4b1deac6edcd0bbe679fa
#
_entry.id   b580588783a4b1deac6edcd0bbe679fa
#
_cell.length_a   1.000
_cell.length_b   1.000
_cell.length_c   1.000
_cell.angle_alpha   90.00
_cell.angle_beta   90.00
_cell.angle_gamma   90.00
#
_symmetry.space_group_name_H-M   'P 1'
#
loop_
_entity.id
_entity.type
_entity.pdbx_description
1 polymer ?
#
loop_
_entity_poly.entity_id
_entity_poly.type
_entity_poly.pdbx_seq_one_letter_code
_entity_poly.pdbx_strand_id
1 'polypeptide(L)'
;MSLFKYAFSTLLLLFCFTTLKAQTLNPDKSYEFACVGFYNLENLFDTIVDPDTNKILQEDFTPKSSKQWDSKKYYGKLDNMAEVISKIGVSKSVPQGAAVLGVCEIENKSVLDDLVAHEKLQDKNYQIVHYDSPDKRGIDVGFLYQPKYFTVTSSKSFTLKLPDNPNWATRDQLLVTGELNGQKMHFIVCHWPSRRGGQKESSYKRVAAGELAKSIVDSLTKEDPLAKVLVMGDLNDDPVDPSVRETMNSVGEIENMVTGDMFNPMESLFKLGIGTLGYKGAWNLFDQMVLTPSFISLDNSFSTYSYFTAKVFNNSFLKNSSGKFEGFPFRTYSYGKFINGYSDHFPVYLYLVKQK
;
A
#
# COMPACT_ATOMS: atom_id res chain seq x y z
N MET A 1 23.25 17.88 69.41
CA MET A 1 23.93 17.06 68.39
C MET A 1 22.98 16.01 67.89
N SER A 2 22.30 16.28 66.79
CA SER A 2 21.28 15.41 66.22
C SER A 2 21.80 14.96 64.87
N LEU A 3 22.00 13.65 64.71
CA LEU A 3 22.46 12.98 63.48
C LEU A 3 21.27 12.73 62.57
N PHE A 4 21.18 13.43 61.43
CA PHE A 4 20.26 13.15 60.34
C PHE A 4 20.78 11.93 59.55
N LYS A 5 20.02 10.83 59.54
CA LYS A 5 20.24 9.67 58.66
C LYS A 5 19.49 9.93 57.34
N TYR A 6 20.21 10.10 56.26
CA TYR A 6 19.66 10.05 54.89
C TYR A 6 19.44 8.60 54.49
N ALA A 7 18.16 8.23 54.31
CA ALA A 7 17.81 6.99 53.66
C ALA A 7 17.76 7.21 52.11
N PHE A 8 18.69 6.63 51.39
CA PHE A 8 18.69 6.62 49.94
C PHE A 8 17.74 5.48 49.50
N SER A 9 16.57 5.85 48.97
CA SER A 9 15.60 4.92 48.40
C SER A 9 15.98 4.69 46.93
N THR A 10 16.60 3.56 46.63
CA THR A 10 16.97 3.17 45.26
C THR A 10 15.71 2.62 44.58
N LEU A 11 15.10 3.45 43.71
CA LEU A 11 13.97 3.02 42.86
C LEU A 11 14.50 2.16 41.72
N LEU A 12 14.31 0.84 41.82
CA LEU A 12 14.65 -0.12 40.79
C LEU A 12 13.58 -0.04 39.67
N LEU A 13 13.87 0.69 38.59
CA LEU A 13 13.06 0.67 37.38
C LEU A 13 13.24 -0.72 36.69
N LEU A 14 12.26 -1.60 36.89
CA LEU A 14 12.12 -2.80 36.05
C LEU A 14 11.73 -2.34 34.61
N PHE A 15 12.70 -2.29 33.74
CA PHE A 15 12.43 -2.26 32.30
C PHE A 15 11.90 -3.66 31.89
N CYS A 16 10.58 -3.78 31.76
CA CYS A 16 9.99 -4.91 31.03
C CYS A 16 10.37 -4.76 29.56
N PHE A 17 11.44 -5.45 29.15
CA PHE A 17 11.69 -5.71 27.72
C PHE A 17 10.62 -6.69 27.27
N THR A 18 9.53 -6.19 26.67
CA THR A 18 8.67 -7.01 25.85
C THR A 18 9.49 -7.42 24.63
N THR A 19 9.99 -8.64 24.64
CA THR A 19 10.61 -9.21 23.44
C THR A 19 9.52 -9.39 22.41
N LEU A 20 9.50 -8.55 21.37
CA LEU A 20 8.77 -8.84 20.15
C LEU A 20 9.18 -10.27 19.74
N LYS A 21 8.27 -11.22 19.83
CA LYS A 21 8.47 -12.56 19.27
C LYS A 21 8.37 -12.39 17.73
N ALA A 22 9.50 -12.06 17.12
CA ALA A 22 9.62 -12.17 15.68
C ALA A 22 9.25 -13.62 15.29
N GLN A 23 8.42 -13.78 14.26
CA GLN A 23 8.14 -15.10 13.70
C GLN A 23 9.48 -15.72 13.28
N THR A 24 9.89 -16.78 13.97
CA THR A 24 11.18 -17.43 13.76
C THR A 24 11.00 -18.66 12.87
N LEU A 25 11.78 -18.71 11.79
CA LEU A 25 11.83 -19.87 10.92
C LEU A 25 12.72 -20.94 11.55
N ASN A 26 12.31 -22.21 11.42
CA ASN A 26 13.14 -23.34 11.80
C ASN A 26 14.27 -23.51 10.75
N PRO A 27 15.55 -23.41 11.14
CA PRO A 27 16.68 -23.50 10.20
C PRO A 27 16.78 -24.89 9.50
N ASP A 28 16.20 -25.94 10.08
CA ASP A 28 16.22 -27.30 9.53
C ASP A 28 15.13 -27.55 8.48
N LYS A 29 14.28 -26.55 8.22
CA LYS A 29 13.19 -26.61 7.24
C LYS A 29 13.46 -25.73 6.03
N SER A 30 12.89 -26.11 4.90
CA SER A 30 12.92 -25.28 3.70
C SER A 30 11.62 -24.48 3.55
N TYR A 31 11.76 -23.25 3.02
CA TYR A 31 10.64 -22.33 2.91
C TYR A 31 10.57 -21.73 1.50
N GLU A 32 9.36 -21.45 1.08
CA GLU A 32 9.03 -20.67 -0.08
C GLU A 32 8.55 -19.28 0.33
N PHE A 33 9.08 -18.24 -0.33
CA PHE A 33 8.71 -16.86 -0.09
C PHE A 33 7.98 -16.29 -1.28
N ALA A 34 6.97 -15.46 -1.01
CA ALA A 34 6.32 -14.61 -1.99
C ALA A 34 6.32 -13.16 -1.51
N CYS A 35 6.48 -12.22 -2.43
CA CYS A 35 6.37 -10.80 -2.14
C CYS A 35 5.05 -10.25 -2.69
N VAL A 36 4.36 -9.47 -1.88
CA VAL A 36 3.18 -8.68 -2.24
C VAL A 36 3.52 -7.22 -2.02
N GLY A 37 3.22 -6.33 -2.97
CA GLY A 37 3.55 -4.91 -2.88
C GLY A 37 2.37 -4.00 -3.19
N PHE A 38 2.54 -2.72 -2.82
CA PHE A 38 1.67 -1.62 -3.23
C PHE A 38 2.50 -0.37 -3.52
N TYR A 39 2.11 0.40 -4.56
CA TYR A 39 2.77 1.64 -4.92
C TYR A 39 1.80 2.68 -5.49
N ASN A 40 1.76 3.87 -4.90
CA ASN A 40 1.12 5.05 -5.49
C ASN A 40 2.05 5.64 -6.56
N LEU A 41 1.59 5.73 -7.81
CA LEU A 41 2.42 6.12 -8.96
C LEU A 41 2.46 7.64 -9.21
N GLU A 42 1.86 8.44 -8.32
CA GLU A 42 1.80 9.92 -8.44
C GLU A 42 1.35 10.38 -9.82
N ASN A 43 0.05 10.23 -10.11
CA ASN A 43 -0.58 10.72 -11.35
C ASN A 43 0.12 10.24 -12.63
N LEU A 44 0.11 8.92 -12.86
CA LEU A 44 0.58 8.34 -14.11
C LEU A 44 -0.48 8.53 -15.20
N PHE A 45 -0.34 9.61 -15.97
CA PHE A 45 -1.18 9.98 -17.12
C PHE A 45 -0.41 9.80 -18.40
N ASP A 46 -1.12 9.45 -19.49
CA ASP A 46 -0.57 9.55 -20.84
C ASP A 46 -0.61 11.03 -21.35
N THR A 47 -0.48 11.23 -22.65
CA THR A 47 -0.48 12.55 -23.27
C THR A 47 -1.70 12.79 -24.16
N ILE A 48 -2.66 11.85 -24.13
CA ILE A 48 -3.87 11.86 -24.95
C ILE A 48 -4.99 12.49 -24.14
N VAL A 49 -5.73 13.41 -24.73
CA VAL A 49 -6.88 14.02 -24.06
C VAL A 49 -8.03 13.01 -24.04
N ASP A 50 -8.48 12.64 -22.86
CA ASP A 50 -9.64 11.77 -22.69
C ASP A 50 -10.89 12.47 -23.26
N PRO A 51 -11.74 11.77 -24.02
CA PRO A 51 -13.00 12.35 -24.52
C PRO A 51 -14.00 12.67 -23.41
N ASP A 52 -13.87 12.13 -22.21
CA ASP A 52 -14.73 12.48 -21.07
C ASP A 52 -14.33 13.81 -20.45
N THR A 53 -15.01 14.87 -20.82
CA THR A 53 -14.80 16.23 -20.33
C THR A 53 -15.12 16.45 -18.85
N ASN A 54 -15.67 15.45 -18.15
CA ASN A 54 -15.91 15.51 -16.69
C ASN A 54 -14.66 15.18 -15.87
N LYS A 55 -13.63 14.61 -16.49
CA LYS A 55 -12.33 14.34 -15.86
C LYS A 55 -11.49 15.61 -15.82
N ILE A 56 -11.31 16.20 -14.65
CA ILE A 56 -10.71 17.54 -14.49
C ILE A 56 -9.18 17.50 -14.49
N LEU A 57 -8.58 16.49 -13.83
CA LEU A 57 -7.12 16.48 -13.64
C LEU A 57 -6.36 16.20 -14.94
N GLN A 58 -6.94 15.47 -15.88
CA GLN A 58 -6.29 15.19 -17.15
C GLN A 58 -5.95 16.45 -17.96
N GLU A 59 -6.68 17.55 -17.77
CA GLU A 59 -6.37 18.82 -18.42
C GLU A 59 -4.99 19.35 -18.03
N ASP A 60 -4.51 19.00 -16.83
CA ASP A 60 -3.16 19.33 -16.36
C ASP A 60 -2.07 18.46 -17.01
N PHE A 61 -2.41 17.25 -17.46
CA PHE A 61 -1.47 16.27 -18.01
C PHE A 61 -1.59 16.15 -19.53
N THR A 62 -1.54 17.27 -20.22
CA THR A 62 -1.54 17.35 -21.70
C THR A 62 -0.38 18.19 -22.20
N PRO A 63 0.07 18.03 -23.46
CA PRO A 63 1.18 18.83 -24.01
C PRO A 63 0.93 20.33 -24.03
N LYS A 64 -0.35 20.75 -24.07
CA LYS A 64 -0.75 22.17 -24.09
C LYS A 64 -1.12 22.73 -22.71
N SER A 65 -1.12 21.90 -21.67
CA SER A 65 -1.44 22.32 -20.30
C SER A 65 -0.33 23.16 -19.66
N SER A 66 -0.61 23.71 -18.47
CA SER A 66 0.40 24.42 -17.66
C SER A 66 1.60 23.53 -17.29
N LYS A 67 1.40 22.22 -17.17
CA LYS A 67 2.47 21.23 -16.92
C LYS A 67 3.25 20.88 -18.18
N GLN A 68 2.73 21.21 -19.37
CA GLN A 68 3.35 20.84 -20.65
C GLN A 68 3.74 19.35 -20.65
N TRP A 69 2.76 18.49 -20.33
CA TRP A 69 2.96 17.06 -20.18
C TRP A 69 3.07 16.40 -21.55
N ASP A 70 4.29 16.30 -22.06
CA ASP A 70 4.63 15.73 -23.36
C ASP A 70 5.13 14.28 -23.24
N SER A 71 5.33 13.64 -24.40
CA SER A 71 5.81 12.26 -24.47
C SER A 71 7.15 12.06 -23.75
N LYS A 72 8.04 13.06 -23.76
CA LYS A 72 9.33 12.96 -23.06
C LYS A 72 9.15 12.84 -21.57
N LYS A 73 8.23 13.62 -20.98
CA LYS A 73 7.90 13.54 -19.54
C LYS A 73 7.19 12.25 -19.21
N TYR A 74 6.24 11.82 -20.05
CA TYR A 74 5.51 10.57 -19.89
C TYR A 74 6.44 9.36 -19.88
N TYR A 75 7.26 9.18 -20.92
CA TYR A 75 8.18 8.05 -20.97
C TYR A 75 9.28 8.13 -19.91
N GLY A 76 9.72 9.33 -19.51
CA GLY A 76 10.61 9.50 -18.36
C GLY A 76 9.96 9.05 -17.04
N LYS A 77 8.67 9.33 -16.85
CA LYS A 77 7.89 8.85 -15.71
C LYS A 77 7.74 7.34 -15.73
N LEU A 78 7.43 6.75 -16.89
CA LEU A 78 7.35 5.30 -17.05
C LEU A 78 8.68 4.61 -16.73
N ASP A 79 9.81 5.16 -17.21
CA ASP A 79 11.14 4.62 -16.91
C ASP A 79 11.42 4.59 -15.40
N ASN A 80 11.10 5.70 -14.71
CA ASN A 80 11.24 5.81 -13.26
C ASN A 80 10.33 4.82 -12.52
N MET A 81 9.06 4.69 -12.92
CA MET A 81 8.14 3.72 -12.30
C MET A 81 8.60 2.28 -12.52
N ALA A 82 8.99 1.94 -13.74
CA ALA A 82 9.50 0.61 -14.07
C ALA A 82 10.78 0.28 -13.28
N GLU A 83 11.70 1.23 -13.11
CA GLU A 83 12.88 1.06 -12.28
C GLU A 83 12.53 0.71 -10.84
N VAL A 84 11.59 1.44 -10.22
CA VAL A 84 11.15 1.17 -8.85
C VAL A 84 10.49 -0.19 -8.74
N ILE A 85 9.50 -0.48 -9.60
CA ILE A 85 8.73 -1.72 -9.57
C ILE A 85 9.63 -2.94 -9.80
N SER A 86 10.65 -2.81 -10.65
CA SER A 86 11.62 -3.90 -10.88
C SER A 86 12.38 -4.33 -9.62
N LYS A 87 12.46 -3.46 -8.61
CA LYS A 87 13.26 -3.64 -7.38
C LYS A 87 12.44 -3.92 -6.12
N ILE A 88 11.10 -3.69 -6.15
CA ILE A 88 10.25 -3.91 -4.97
C ILE A 88 10.34 -5.37 -4.52
N GLY A 89 10.75 -5.59 -3.28
CA GLY A 89 10.81 -6.91 -2.66
C GLY A 89 11.83 -7.88 -3.26
N VAL A 90 12.74 -7.39 -4.11
CA VAL A 90 13.82 -8.24 -4.64
C VAL A 90 14.79 -8.59 -3.52
N SER A 91 15.04 -9.88 -3.36
CA SER A 91 16.00 -10.43 -2.40
C SER A 91 16.55 -11.76 -2.88
N LYS A 92 17.54 -12.31 -2.16
CA LYS A 92 18.08 -13.64 -2.47
C LYS A 92 16.99 -14.74 -2.47
N SER A 93 16.02 -14.65 -1.57
CA SER A 93 14.90 -15.60 -1.47
C SER A 93 13.75 -15.31 -2.42
N VAL A 94 13.65 -14.07 -2.94
CA VAL A 94 12.60 -13.60 -3.85
C VAL A 94 13.23 -12.79 -5.00
N PRO A 95 14.02 -13.44 -5.88
CA PRO A 95 14.74 -12.73 -6.93
C PRO A 95 13.82 -12.07 -7.97
N GLN A 96 12.59 -12.57 -8.12
CA GLN A 96 11.58 -12.01 -9.02
C GLN A 96 10.89 -10.74 -8.48
N GLY A 97 11.07 -10.40 -7.18
CA GLY A 97 10.37 -9.28 -6.55
C GLY A 97 8.88 -9.54 -6.30
N ALA A 98 8.05 -8.51 -6.41
CA ALA A 98 6.62 -8.62 -6.12
C ALA A 98 5.90 -9.56 -7.10
N ALA A 99 5.35 -10.66 -6.60
CA ALA A 99 4.51 -11.58 -7.37
C ALA A 99 3.18 -10.93 -7.76
N VAL A 100 2.65 -10.08 -6.87
CA VAL A 100 1.49 -9.21 -7.09
C VAL A 100 1.80 -7.81 -6.56
N LEU A 101 1.28 -6.79 -7.25
CA LEU A 101 1.49 -5.38 -6.91
C LEU A 101 0.20 -4.59 -7.15
N GLY A 102 -0.38 -4.03 -6.08
CA GLY A 102 -1.41 -3.01 -6.20
C GLY A 102 -0.79 -1.68 -6.60
N VAL A 103 -1.47 -0.94 -7.45
CA VAL A 103 -1.07 0.42 -7.83
C VAL A 103 -2.25 1.37 -7.78
N CYS A 104 -1.98 2.67 -7.63
CA CYS A 104 -3.00 3.70 -7.74
C CYS A 104 -2.45 4.98 -8.37
N GLU A 105 -3.34 5.95 -8.60
CA GLU A 105 -3.07 7.18 -9.35
C GLU A 105 -2.61 6.90 -10.79
N ILE A 106 -3.29 5.96 -11.43
CA ILE A 106 -3.15 5.68 -12.85
C ILE A 106 -4.37 6.20 -13.59
N GLU A 107 -4.19 6.71 -14.81
CA GLU A 107 -5.29 7.30 -15.59
C GLU A 107 -6.22 6.24 -16.17
N ASN A 108 -5.65 5.19 -16.74
CA ASN A 108 -6.38 4.18 -17.49
C ASN A 108 -5.56 2.90 -17.67
N LYS A 109 -6.15 1.90 -18.33
CA LYS A 109 -5.44 0.64 -18.63
C LYS A 109 -4.23 0.84 -19.56
N SER A 110 -4.30 1.80 -20.50
CA SER A 110 -3.23 2.01 -21.50
C SER A 110 -1.91 2.40 -20.84
N VAL A 111 -1.93 3.26 -19.81
CA VAL A 111 -0.70 3.63 -19.10
C VAL A 111 -0.10 2.43 -18.34
N LEU A 112 -0.93 1.48 -17.91
CA LEU A 112 -0.45 0.23 -17.31
C LEU A 112 0.10 -0.73 -18.36
N ASP A 113 -0.52 -0.81 -19.55
CA ASP A 113 -0.01 -1.61 -20.67
C ASP A 113 1.39 -1.11 -21.08
N ASP A 114 1.59 0.19 -21.21
CA ASP A 114 2.89 0.80 -21.48
C ASP A 114 3.91 0.51 -20.36
N LEU A 115 3.46 0.61 -19.11
CA LEU A 115 4.33 0.36 -17.94
C LEU A 115 4.82 -1.09 -17.90
N VAL A 116 3.94 -2.08 -18.05
CA VAL A 116 4.34 -3.50 -17.98
C VAL A 116 5.13 -3.95 -19.21
N ALA A 117 4.95 -3.27 -20.36
CA ALA A 117 5.73 -3.50 -21.55
C ALA A 117 7.16 -2.92 -21.48
N HIS A 118 7.46 -2.10 -20.48
CA HIS A 118 8.77 -1.46 -20.32
C HIS A 118 9.88 -2.50 -20.15
N GLU A 119 11.05 -2.29 -20.80
CA GLU A 119 12.17 -3.23 -20.84
C GLU A 119 12.62 -3.75 -19.46
N LYS A 120 12.58 -2.88 -18.42
CA LYS A 120 12.94 -3.21 -17.04
C LYS A 120 11.96 -4.18 -16.36
N LEU A 121 10.80 -4.44 -16.96
CA LEU A 121 9.73 -5.29 -16.40
C LEU A 121 9.40 -6.50 -17.30
N GLN A 122 10.00 -6.61 -18.49
CA GLN A 122 9.69 -7.66 -19.45
C GLN A 122 9.90 -9.08 -18.90
N ASP A 123 10.97 -9.29 -18.13
CA ASP A 123 11.29 -10.58 -17.50
C ASP A 123 10.28 -11.00 -16.42
N LYS A 124 9.52 -10.04 -15.88
CA LYS A 124 8.47 -10.29 -14.88
C LYS A 124 7.14 -10.66 -15.52
N ASN A 125 6.92 -10.29 -16.79
CA ASN A 125 5.70 -10.58 -17.56
C ASN A 125 4.42 -10.22 -16.81
N TYR A 126 4.37 -9.03 -16.18
CA TYR A 126 3.19 -8.60 -15.44
C TYR A 126 1.96 -8.55 -16.35
N GLN A 127 0.85 -9.09 -15.84
CA GLN A 127 -0.49 -8.94 -16.38
C GLN A 127 -1.27 -7.98 -15.53
N ILE A 128 -2.39 -7.45 -16.03
CA ILE A 128 -3.13 -6.33 -15.45
C ILE A 128 -4.57 -6.74 -15.16
N VAL A 129 -5.09 -6.35 -13.99
CA VAL A 129 -6.52 -6.23 -13.70
C VAL A 129 -6.81 -4.76 -13.41
N HIS A 130 -7.73 -4.17 -14.18
CA HIS A 130 -8.11 -2.77 -14.07
C HIS A 130 -9.59 -2.57 -14.40
N TYR A 131 -10.21 -1.60 -13.75
CA TYR A 131 -11.55 -1.08 -14.02
C TYR A 131 -11.52 0.43 -13.89
N ASP A 132 -12.21 1.13 -14.81
CA ASP A 132 -12.39 2.58 -14.70
C ASP A 132 -13.24 2.92 -13.50
N SER A 133 -12.85 3.92 -12.74
CA SER A 133 -13.58 4.45 -11.59
C SER A 133 -14.31 5.75 -11.94
N PRO A 134 -15.40 6.08 -11.21
CA PRO A 134 -16.11 7.33 -11.45
C PRO A 134 -15.41 8.57 -10.84
N ASP A 135 -14.12 8.50 -10.55
CA ASP A 135 -13.35 9.62 -9.97
C ASP A 135 -13.24 10.79 -10.94
N LYS A 136 -13.58 12.00 -10.48
CA LYS A 136 -13.58 13.21 -11.34
C LYS A 136 -12.19 13.65 -11.79
N ARG A 137 -11.14 13.21 -11.12
CA ARG A 137 -9.76 13.47 -11.55
C ARG A 137 -9.32 12.53 -12.67
N GLY A 138 -10.10 11.46 -12.94
CA GLY A 138 -9.78 10.44 -13.91
C GLY A 138 -8.57 9.61 -13.49
N ILE A 139 -8.53 9.19 -12.23
CA ILE A 139 -7.51 8.28 -11.72
C ILE A 139 -8.14 7.05 -11.09
N ASP A 140 -7.45 5.94 -11.23
CA ASP A 140 -7.92 4.61 -10.84
C ASP A 140 -6.94 3.88 -9.92
N VAL A 141 -7.34 2.70 -9.51
CA VAL A 141 -6.48 1.67 -8.94
C VAL A 141 -6.29 0.53 -9.94
N GLY A 142 -5.16 -0.17 -9.84
CA GLY A 142 -4.86 -1.32 -10.69
C GLY A 142 -4.17 -2.43 -9.91
N PHE A 143 -4.15 -3.61 -10.49
CA PHE A 143 -3.49 -4.78 -9.92
C PHE A 143 -2.62 -5.43 -10.99
N LEU A 144 -1.32 -5.51 -10.71
CA LEU A 144 -0.32 -6.16 -11.55
C LEU A 144 0.06 -7.51 -10.93
N TYR A 145 0.18 -8.55 -11.74
CA TYR A 145 0.56 -9.87 -11.25
C TYR A 145 1.45 -10.60 -12.24
N GLN A 146 2.37 -11.41 -11.70
CA GLN A 146 3.20 -12.30 -12.49
C GLN A 146 2.49 -13.65 -12.67
N PRO A 147 2.07 -14.05 -13.90
CA PRO A 147 1.30 -15.29 -14.14
C PRO A 147 2.02 -16.57 -13.70
N LYS A 148 3.34 -16.50 -13.59
CA LYS A 148 4.16 -17.60 -13.07
C LYS A 148 3.83 -17.94 -11.61
N TYR A 149 3.38 -16.96 -10.82
CA TYR A 149 3.17 -17.09 -9.39
C TYR A 149 1.72 -16.90 -8.97
N PHE A 150 0.96 -16.12 -9.73
CA PHE A 150 -0.43 -15.80 -9.41
C PHE A 150 -1.35 -16.01 -10.59
N THR A 151 -2.44 -16.75 -10.37
CA THR A 151 -3.51 -16.97 -11.35
C THR A 151 -4.78 -16.31 -10.89
N VAL A 152 -5.28 -15.33 -11.65
CA VAL A 152 -6.55 -14.65 -11.35
C VAL A 152 -7.70 -15.58 -11.66
N THR A 153 -8.64 -15.76 -10.71
CA THR A 153 -9.88 -16.55 -10.90
C THR A 153 -11.11 -15.66 -11.03
N SER A 154 -11.13 -14.49 -10.37
CA SER A 154 -12.18 -13.49 -10.54
C SER A 154 -11.71 -12.11 -10.11
N SER A 155 -12.40 -11.07 -10.59
CA SER A 155 -12.18 -9.69 -10.13
C SER A 155 -13.48 -8.91 -10.15
N LYS A 156 -13.59 -7.88 -9.30
CA LYS A 156 -14.75 -7.00 -9.21
C LYS A 156 -14.36 -5.63 -8.67
N SER A 157 -14.95 -4.60 -9.23
CA SER A 157 -14.87 -3.21 -8.75
C SER A 157 -16.05 -2.91 -7.82
N PHE A 158 -15.79 -2.14 -6.75
CA PHE A 158 -16.79 -1.71 -5.77
C PHE A 158 -16.74 -0.20 -5.62
N THR A 159 -17.84 0.45 -6.01
CA THR A 159 -17.96 1.90 -5.97
C THR A 159 -18.35 2.38 -4.56
N LEU A 160 -17.55 3.31 -4.01
CA LEU A 160 -17.88 3.98 -2.76
C LEU A 160 -18.99 5.01 -2.99
N LYS A 161 -20.09 4.87 -2.23
CA LYS A 161 -21.20 5.79 -2.23
C LYS A 161 -21.35 6.45 -0.86
N LEU A 162 -21.60 7.77 -0.86
CA LEU A 162 -21.93 8.50 0.36
C LEU A 162 -23.44 8.75 0.39
N PRO A 163 -24.18 8.26 1.41
CA PRO A 163 -25.63 8.43 1.49
C PRO A 163 -26.09 9.88 1.38
N ASP A 164 -25.38 10.80 2.05
CA ASP A 164 -25.72 12.22 2.08
C ASP A 164 -25.21 13.02 0.86
N ASN A 165 -24.47 12.37 -0.06
CA ASN A 165 -23.99 13.00 -1.28
C ASN A 165 -23.88 11.98 -2.43
N PRO A 166 -25.02 11.58 -3.01
CA PRO A 166 -25.06 10.52 -4.03
C PRO A 166 -24.33 10.87 -5.34
N ASN A 167 -24.11 12.16 -5.61
CA ASN A 167 -23.38 12.62 -6.79
C ASN A 167 -21.86 12.73 -6.56
N TRP A 168 -21.41 12.49 -5.33
CA TRP A 168 -19.98 12.46 -5.05
C TRP A 168 -19.38 11.14 -5.54
N ALA A 169 -18.25 11.25 -6.24
CA ALA A 169 -17.56 10.11 -6.84
C ALA A 169 -16.08 10.13 -6.45
N THR A 170 -15.50 8.95 -6.40
CA THR A 170 -14.09 8.69 -6.09
C THR A 170 -13.66 7.38 -6.73
N ARG A 171 -12.40 6.98 -6.48
CA ARG A 171 -11.88 5.69 -6.95
C ARG A 171 -12.66 4.54 -6.35
N ASP A 172 -12.89 3.54 -7.17
CA ASP A 172 -13.44 2.26 -6.74
C ASP A 172 -12.40 1.48 -5.92
N GLN A 173 -12.88 0.49 -5.16
CA GLN A 173 -12.02 -0.50 -4.53
C GLN A 173 -12.03 -1.77 -5.37
N LEU A 174 -10.85 -2.25 -5.77
CA LEU A 174 -10.69 -3.37 -6.68
C LEU A 174 -10.44 -4.66 -5.89
N LEU A 175 -11.37 -5.59 -5.93
CA LEU A 175 -11.18 -6.95 -5.43
C LEU A 175 -10.64 -7.84 -6.56
N VAL A 176 -9.51 -8.51 -6.30
CA VAL A 176 -8.96 -9.57 -7.15
C VAL A 176 -8.84 -10.84 -6.33
N THR A 177 -9.45 -11.91 -6.80
CA THR A 177 -9.35 -13.26 -6.22
C THR A 177 -8.54 -14.13 -7.16
N GLY A 178 -7.67 -14.95 -6.59
CA GLY A 178 -6.83 -15.86 -7.37
C GLY A 178 -6.04 -16.81 -6.50
N GLU A 179 -5.08 -17.47 -7.12
CA GLU A 179 -4.22 -18.46 -6.46
C GLU A 179 -2.76 -18.04 -6.53
N LEU A 180 -2.15 -17.79 -5.38
CA LEU A 180 -0.70 -17.58 -5.24
C LEU A 180 -0.03 -18.92 -5.01
N ASN A 181 0.69 -19.42 -6.01
CA ASN A 181 1.30 -20.75 -6.01
C ASN A 181 0.32 -21.84 -5.52
N GLY A 182 -0.91 -21.84 -6.06
CA GLY A 182 -1.97 -22.80 -5.74
C GLY A 182 -2.72 -22.53 -4.43
N GLN A 183 -2.44 -21.44 -3.72
CA GLN A 183 -3.20 -21.05 -2.53
C GLN A 183 -4.14 -19.89 -2.81
N LYS A 184 -5.43 -20.10 -2.57
CA LYS A 184 -6.47 -19.07 -2.76
C LYS A 184 -6.21 -17.87 -1.87
N MET A 185 -6.22 -16.68 -2.47
CA MET A 185 -6.07 -15.39 -1.82
C MET A 185 -6.96 -14.33 -2.46
N HIS A 186 -7.27 -13.31 -1.68
CA HIS A 186 -8.06 -12.15 -2.09
C HIS A 186 -7.27 -10.89 -1.80
N PHE A 187 -7.19 -10.01 -2.81
CA PHE A 187 -6.50 -8.73 -2.70
C PHE A 187 -7.51 -7.62 -2.96
N ILE A 188 -7.59 -6.63 -2.07
CA ILE A 188 -8.42 -5.44 -2.22
C ILE A 188 -7.49 -4.27 -2.39
N VAL A 189 -7.46 -3.66 -3.59
CA VAL A 189 -6.62 -2.48 -3.88
C VAL A 189 -7.46 -1.23 -3.69
N CYS A 190 -6.95 -0.31 -2.88
CA CYS A 190 -7.64 0.89 -2.44
C CYS A 190 -6.85 2.17 -2.77
N HIS A 191 -7.58 3.26 -3.04
CA HIS A 191 -7.07 4.61 -2.92
C HIS A 191 -8.19 5.47 -2.32
N TRP A 192 -8.16 5.63 -1.00
CA TRP A 192 -9.24 6.31 -0.27
C TRP A 192 -9.26 7.83 -0.48
N PRO A 193 -10.35 8.51 -0.11
CA PRO A 193 -10.46 9.96 -0.24
C PRO A 193 -9.38 10.70 0.52
N SER A 194 -8.73 11.67 -0.15
CA SER A 194 -7.66 12.46 0.44
C SER A 194 -8.14 13.36 1.59
N ARG A 195 -7.20 13.86 2.38
CA ARG A 195 -7.44 14.84 3.47
C ARG A 195 -7.73 16.26 2.95
N ARG A 196 -8.20 16.39 1.68
CA ARG A 196 -8.53 17.69 1.08
C ARG A 196 -9.64 18.37 1.88
N GLY A 197 -9.42 19.63 2.24
CA GLY A 197 -10.32 20.42 3.09
C GLY A 197 -10.06 20.30 4.59
N GLY A 198 -9.17 19.41 5.01
CA GLY A 198 -8.80 19.13 6.40
C GLY A 198 -8.94 17.65 6.74
N GLN A 199 -8.06 17.16 7.63
CA GLN A 199 -8.09 15.75 8.05
C GLN A 199 -9.41 15.41 8.74
N LYS A 200 -9.82 16.24 9.70
CA LYS A 200 -11.05 16.05 10.50
C LYS A 200 -12.31 16.19 9.64
N GLU A 201 -12.36 17.23 8.81
CA GLU A 201 -13.49 17.59 7.96
C GLU A 201 -13.77 16.54 6.88
N SER A 202 -12.74 15.84 6.42
CA SER A 202 -12.84 14.80 5.39
C SER A 202 -12.86 13.38 5.95
N SER A 203 -12.67 13.19 7.26
CA SER A 203 -12.52 11.86 7.91
C SER A 203 -13.70 10.92 7.62
N TYR A 204 -14.95 11.45 7.63
CA TYR A 204 -16.14 10.63 7.35
C TYR A 204 -16.10 9.92 6.00
N LYS A 205 -15.40 10.48 5.00
CA LYS A 205 -15.23 9.84 3.68
C LYS A 205 -14.30 8.64 3.73
N ARG A 206 -13.25 8.72 4.54
CA ARG A 206 -12.32 7.61 4.73
C ARG A 206 -12.91 6.54 5.64
N VAL A 207 -13.71 6.94 6.64
CA VAL A 207 -14.52 5.99 7.44
C VAL A 207 -15.45 5.20 6.51
N ALA A 208 -16.22 5.86 5.63
CA ALA A 208 -17.08 5.20 4.67
C ALA A 208 -16.29 4.28 3.69
N ALA A 209 -15.07 4.68 3.30
CA ALA A 209 -14.21 3.84 2.48
C ALA A 209 -13.69 2.61 3.25
N GLY A 210 -13.37 2.76 4.53
CA GLY A 210 -13.03 1.67 5.45
C GLY A 210 -14.19 0.71 5.66
N GLU A 211 -15.42 1.23 5.84
CA GLU A 211 -16.65 0.41 5.95
C GLU A 211 -16.87 -0.43 4.69
N LEU A 212 -16.67 0.16 3.50
CA LEU A 212 -16.77 -0.58 2.23
C LEU A 212 -15.71 -1.69 2.17
N ALA A 213 -14.44 -1.41 2.45
CA ALA A 213 -13.38 -2.40 2.47
C ALA A 213 -13.69 -3.53 3.47
N LYS A 214 -14.10 -3.16 4.69
CA LYS A 214 -14.46 -4.12 5.74
C LYS A 214 -15.65 -4.99 5.33
N SER A 215 -16.66 -4.44 4.69
CA SER A 215 -17.83 -5.20 4.20
C SER A 215 -17.45 -6.25 3.15
N ILE A 216 -16.46 -5.94 2.28
CA ILE A 216 -15.93 -6.92 1.32
C ILE A 216 -15.19 -8.02 2.06
N VAL A 217 -14.32 -7.67 3.02
CA VAL A 217 -13.61 -8.65 3.87
C VAL A 217 -14.61 -9.53 4.60
N ASP A 218 -15.63 -8.96 5.23
CA ASP A 218 -16.62 -9.70 6.02
C ASP A 218 -17.46 -10.65 5.14
N SER A 219 -17.79 -10.25 3.91
CA SER A 219 -18.45 -11.14 2.97
C SER A 219 -17.59 -12.37 2.65
N LEU A 220 -16.31 -12.16 2.36
CA LEU A 220 -15.37 -13.24 2.03
C LEU A 220 -15.11 -14.16 3.23
N THR A 221 -14.94 -13.62 4.43
CA THR A 221 -14.70 -14.40 5.65
C THR A 221 -15.97 -15.07 6.18
N LYS A 222 -17.15 -14.59 5.83
CA LYS A 222 -18.41 -15.28 6.09
C LYS A 222 -18.56 -16.53 5.22
N GLU A 223 -18.11 -16.47 3.95
CA GLU A 223 -18.10 -17.62 3.05
C GLU A 223 -17.02 -18.65 3.43
N ASP A 224 -15.84 -18.16 3.79
CA ASP A 224 -14.70 -18.97 4.24
C ASP A 224 -14.03 -18.27 5.43
N PRO A 225 -14.23 -18.75 6.68
CA PRO A 225 -13.61 -18.17 7.88
C PRO A 225 -12.08 -18.16 7.86
N LEU A 226 -11.46 -18.96 6.99
CA LEU A 226 -10.01 -19.01 6.79
C LEU A 226 -9.57 -18.25 5.54
N ALA A 227 -10.45 -17.47 4.92
CA ALA A 227 -10.12 -16.66 3.75
C ALA A 227 -8.92 -15.76 4.03
N LYS A 228 -7.93 -15.85 3.17
CA LYS A 228 -6.76 -14.95 3.16
C LYS A 228 -7.09 -13.71 2.36
N VAL A 229 -7.47 -12.63 3.05
CA VAL A 229 -7.80 -11.34 2.45
C VAL A 229 -6.77 -10.31 2.87
N LEU A 230 -6.17 -9.64 1.89
CA LEU A 230 -5.20 -8.56 2.08
C LEU A 230 -5.76 -7.28 1.45
N VAL A 231 -6.00 -6.27 2.28
CA VAL A 231 -6.36 -4.91 1.86
C VAL A 231 -5.07 -4.11 1.74
N MET A 232 -4.81 -3.53 0.58
CA MET A 232 -3.63 -2.70 0.34
C MET A 232 -4.01 -1.42 -0.39
N GLY A 233 -3.32 -0.33 -0.06
CA GLY A 233 -3.64 0.93 -0.72
C GLY A 233 -3.04 2.15 -0.05
N ASP A 234 -3.18 3.27 -0.75
CA ASP A 234 -3.10 4.61 -0.16
C ASP A 234 -4.43 4.89 0.55
N LEU A 235 -4.45 4.67 1.86
CA LEU A 235 -5.64 4.84 2.69
C LEU A 235 -5.86 6.31 3.09
N ASN A 236 -4.94 7.21 2.74
CA ASN A 236 -4.98 8.64 3.08
C ASN A 236 -5.20 8.94 4.57
N ASP A 237 -5.03 7.92 5.42
CA ASP A 237 -5.01 7.98 6.88
C ASP A 237 -3.86 7.12 7.42
N ASP A 238 -3.35 7.46 8.59
CA ASP A 238 -2.31 6.71 9.27
C ASP A 238 -2.91 5.44 9.94
N PRO A 239 -2.09 4.42 10.26
CA PRO A 239 -2.60 3.16 10.86
C PRO A 239 -3.39 3.33 12.16
N VAL A 240 -3.24 4.46 12.83
CA VAL A 240 -3.88 4.78 14.11
C VAL A 240 -5.14 5.64 13.96
N ASP A 241 -5.45 6.10 12.74
CA ASP A 241 -6.64 6.93 12.50
C ASP A 241 -7.93 6.08 12.53
N PRO A 242 -9.09 6.68 12.84
CA PRO A 242 -10.34 5.96 13.05
C PRO A 242 -10.78 5.07 11.87
N SER A 243 -10.55 5.53 10.63
CA SER A 243 -10.92 4.77 9.42
C SER A 243 -10.18 3.44 9.29
N VAL A 244 -8.95 3.36 9.82
CA VAL A 244 -8.12 2.16 9.79
C VAL A 244 -8.27 1.39 11.11
N ARG A 245 -8.01 2.05 12.25
CA ARG A 245 -8.00 1.37 13.54
C ARG A 245 -9.38 0.90 13.97
N GLU A 246 -10.39 1.79 13.93
CA GLU A 246 -11.72 1.48 14.45
C GLU A 246 -12.60 0.82 13.37
N THR A 247 -12.67 1.43 12.18
CA THR A 247 -13.57 0.98 11.11
C THR A 247 -13.12 -0.35 10.49
N MET A 248 -11.81 -0.48 10.19
CA MET A 248 -11.26 -1.75 9.71
C MET A 248 -11.02 -2.75 10.84
N ASN A 249 -11.20 -2.33 12.09
CA ASN A 249 -10.91 -3.14 13.28
C ASN A 249 -9.48 -3.70 13.24
N SER A 250 -8.48 -2.83 12.98
CA SER A 250 -7.11 -3.27 12.73
C SER A 250 -6.19 -2.99 13.92
N VAL A 251 -5.30 -3.95 14.21
CA VAL A 251 -4.31 -3.88 15.27
C VAL A 251 -2.91 -4.14 14.73
N GLY A 252 -1.91 -3.46 15.30
CA GLY A 252 -0.51 -3.53 14.85
C GLY A 252 0.31 -4.64 15.52
N GLU A 253 -0.22 -5.30 16.52
CA GLU A 253 0.49 -6.31 17.32
C GLU A 253 -0.33 -7.60 17.35
N ILE A 254 0.28 -8.71 16.94
CA ILE A 254 -0.39 -10.01 16.84
C ILE A 254 -0.91 -10.47 18.21
N GLU A 255 -0.17 -10.18 19.27
CA GLU A 255 -0.50 -10.55 20.65
C GLU A 255 -1.75 -9.86 21.19
N ASN A 256 -2.13 -8.71 20.59
CA ASN A 256 -3.29 -7.94 20.97
C ASN A 256 -4.54 -8.28 20.14
N MET A 257 -4.42 -9.18 19.15
CA MET A 257 -5.53 -9.55 18.29
C MET A 257 -6.60 -10.33 19.04
N VAL A 258 -7.86 -9.95 18.84
CA VAL A 258 -9.04 -10.70 19.27
C VAL A 258 -9.87 -11.13 18.05
N THR A 259 -10.89 -11.94 18.29
CA THR A 259 -11.78 -12.41 17.20
C THR A 259 -12.42 -11.24 16.48
N GLY A 260 -12.28 -11.18 15.16
CA GLY A 260 -12.82 -10.13 14.30
C GLY A 260 -11.83 -9.02 13.95
N ASP A 261 -10.65 -9.00 14.57
CA ASP A 261 -9.60 -8.05 14.23
C ASP A 261 -8.91 -8.40 12.91
N MET A 262 -8.37 -7.38 12.27
CA MET A 262 -7.40 -7.50 11.18
C MET A 262 -6.01 -7.13 11.69
N PHE A 263 -4.97 -7.67 11.07
CA PHE A 263 -3.59 -7.35 11.40
C PHE A 263 -3.02 -6.27 10.47
N ASN A 264 -2.50 -5.18 11.05
CA ASN A 264 -1.85 -4.11 10.30
C ASN A 264 -0.37 -3.96 10.70
N PRO A 265 0.56 -4.64 10.02
CA PRO A 265 1.99 -4.55 10.34
C PRO A 265 2.58 -3.15 10.13
N MET A 266 1.89 -2.29 9.36
CA MET A 266 2.36 -0.94 9.11
C MET A 266 2.28 -0.05 10.35
N GLU A 267 1.42 -0.38 11.33
CA GLU A 267 1.33 0.38 12.59
C GLU A 267 2.64 0.34 13.37
N SER A 268 3.32 -0.80 13.40
CA SER A 268 4.62 -0.92 14.07
C SER A 268 5.69 -0.05 13.39
N LEU A 269 5.67 0.03 12.07
CA LEU A 269 6.56 0.91 11.31
C LEU A 269 6.24 2.40 11.57
N PHE A 270 4.95 2.74 11.62
CA PHE A 270 4.50 4.10 11.95
C PHE A 270 4.96 4.52 13.36
N LYS A 271 4.82 3.65 14.36
CA LYS A 271 5.30 3.89 15.74
C LYS A 271 6.81 4.12 15.81
N LEU A 272 7.58 3.57 14.86
CA LEU A 272 9.03 3.80 14.72
C LEU A 272 9.36 5.09 13.95
N GLY A 273 8.37 5.89 13.55
CA GLY A 273 8.54 7.12 12.79
C GLY A 273 8.83 6.90 11.30
N ILE A 274 8.58 5.70 10.78
CA ILE A 274 8.71 5.38 9.36
C ILE A 274 7.41 5.77 8.66
N GLY A 275 7.52 6.54 7.58
CA GLY A 275 6.39 6.94 6.76
C GLY A 275 6.60 6.62 5.29
N THR A 276 5.54 6.73 4.51
CA THR A 276 5.55 6.55 3.04
C THR A 276 5.51 7.88 2.29
N LEU A 277 5.01 8.94 2.91
CA LEU A 277 5.01 10.29 2.33
C LEU A 277 5.34 11.36 3.37
N GLY A 278 5.83 12.51 2.90
CA GLY A 278 6.11 13.68 3.71
C GLY A 278 5.12 14.81 3.45
N TYR A 279 4.46 15.31 4.48
CA TYR A 279 3.57 16.46 4.38
C TYR A 279 3.84 17.48 5.49
N LYS A 280 4.07 18.74 5.12
CA LYS A 280 4.37 19.85 6.05
C LYS A 280 5.49 19.55 7.06
N GLY A 281 6.49 18.77 6.64
CA GLY A 281 7.63 18.41 7.49
C GLY A 281 7.40 17.23 8.42
N ALA A 282 6.24 16.58 8.36
CA ALA A 282 5.92 15.37 9.09
C ALA A 282 5.82 14.16 8.16
N TRP A 283 6.17 12.98 8.69
CA TRP A 283 5.94 11.71 8.02
C TRP A 283 4.52 11.22 8.29
N ASN A 284 3.87 10.71 7.25
CA ASN A 284 2.64 9.93 7.33
C ASN A 284 2.86 8.57 6.68
N LEU A 285 2.11 7.56 7.13
CA LEU A 285 2.15 6.21 6.58
C LEU A 285 0.77 5.86 6.02
N PHE A 286 0.44 6.38 4.83
CA PHE A 286 -0.86 6.20 4.19
C PHE A 286 -0.93 4.95 3.35
N ASP A 287 0.22 4.48 2.83
CA ASP A 287 0.32 3.26 2.04
C ASP A 287 0.41 2.08 3.00
N GLN A 288 -0.64 1.28 3.06
CA GLN A 288 -0.82 0.25 4.08
C GLN A 288 -1.18 -1.11 3.49
N MET A 289 -0.99 -2.14 4.31
CA MET A 289 -1.30 -3.54 4.00
C MET A 289 -1.92 -4.18 5.23
N VAL A 290 -3.24 -4.42 5.20
CA VAL A 290 -4.03 -4.94 6.33
C VAL A 290 -4.52 -6.34 6.00
N LEU A 291 -4.27 -7.30 6.89
CA LEU A 291 -4.43 -8.72 6.64
C LEU A 291 -5.51 -9.34 7.55
N THR A 292 -6.23 -10.34 7.04
CA THR A 292 -7.07 -11.20 7.90
C THR A 292 -6.21 -12.07 8.82
N PRO A 293 -6.75 -12.54 9.98
CA PRO A 293 -6.03 -13.39 10.93
C PRO A 293 -5.48 -14.69 10.33
N SER A 294 -6.09 -15.19 9.25
CA SER A 294 -5.66 -16.39 8.52
C SER A 294 -4.25 -16.30 7.93
N PHE A 295 -3.67 -15.10 7.83
CA PHE A 295 -2.27 -14.91 7.48
C PHE A 295 -1.29 -15.11 8.66
N ILE A 296 -1.78 -15.29 9.88
CA ILE A 296 -0.91 -15.41 11.07
C ILE A 296 -0.69 -16.87 11.40
N SER A 297 0.56 -17.31 11.45
CA SER A 297 0.96 -18.65 11.89
C SER A 297 1.37 -18.61 13.37
N LEU A 298 0.39 -18.75 14.27
CA LEU A 298 0.62 -18.68 15.72
C LEU A 298 1.54 -19.80 16.24
N ASP A 299 1.55 -20.95 15.58
CA ASP A 299 2.38 -22.13 15.90
C ASP A 299 3.71 -22.16 15.15
N ASN A 300 4.00 -21.16 14.31
CA ASN A 300 5.15 -21.10 13.41
C ASN A 300 5.28 -22.32 12.48
N SER A 301 4.17 -23.00 12.19
CA SER A 301 4.16 -24.16 11.26
C SER A 301 4.38 -23.73 9.82
N PHE A 302 3.86 -22.54 9.46
CA PHE A 302 3.86 -22.01 8.09
C PHE A 302 3.33 -23.01 7.05
N SER A 303 2.33 -23.81 7.45
CA SER A 303 1.71 -24.81 6.57
C SER A 303 1.04 -24.21 5.34
N THR A 304 0.66 -22.93 5.44
CA THR A 304 0.12 -22.10 4.36
C THR A 304 0.90 -20.79 4.30
N TYR A 305 0.79 -20.03 3.19
CA TYR A 305 1.39 -18.70 3.11
C TYR A 305 0.93 -17.83 4.28
N SER A 306 1.86 -17.45 5.11
CA SER A 306 1.62 -16.62 6.30
C SER A 306 2.49 -15.36 6.24
N TYR A 307 2.06 -14.33 6.93
CA TYR A 307 2.81 -13.09 7.07
C TYR A 307 4.18 -13.38 7.68
N PHE A 308 5.23 -12.76 7.14
CA PHE A 308 6.58 -12.86 7.67
C PHE A 308 7.13 -11.51 8.11
N THR A 309 7.11 -10.51 7.23
CA THR A 309 7.56 -9.14 7.54
C THR A 309 7.01 -8.14 6.53
N ALA A 310 6.83 -6.89 6.96
CA ALA A 310 6.44 -5.78 6.10
C ALA A 310 7.54 -4.71 6.09
N LYS A 311 7.64 -3.96 4.99
CA LYS A 311 8.66 -2.93 4.80
C LYS A 311 8.15 -1.76 3.96
N VAL A 312 8.71 -0.58 4.21
CA VAL A 312 8.66 0.55 3.29
C VAL A 312 9.90 0.49 2.40
N PHE A 313 9.72 0.52 1.08
CA PHE A 313 10.80 0.53 0.10
C PHE A 313 11.32 1.96 -0.08
N ASN A 314 12.15 2.42 0.85
CA ASN A 314 12.64 3.79 0.94
C ASN A 314 14.14 3.91 0.64
N ASN A 315 14.61 3.24 -0.39
CA ASN A 315 16.00 3.27 -0.83
C ASN A 315 16.49 4.70 -1.14
N SER A 316 17.79 4.94 -1.02
CA SER A 316 18.39 6.27 -1.16
C SER A 316 18.07 6.96 -2.48
N PHE A 317 17.98 6.21 -3.59
CA PHE A 317 17.66 6.77 -4.91
C PHE A 317 16.23 7.33 -5.02
N LEU A 318 15.31 6.89 -4.15
CA LEU A 318 13.93 7.40 -4.09
C LEU A 318 13.79 8.68 -3.27
N LYS A 319 14.85 9.17 -2.64
CA LYS A 319 14.82 10.28 -1.70
C LYS A 319 15.40 11.55 -2.31
N ASN A 320 14.87 12.69 -1.89
CA ASN A 320 15.59 13.94 -2.10
C ASN A 320 16.92 13.88 -1.35
N SER A 321 18.02 14.14 -2.05
CA SER A 321 19.38 14.02 -1.52
C SER A 321 19.81 15.20 -0.68
N SER A 322 19.08 16.33 -0.72
CA SER A 322 19.46 17.56 -0.01
C SER A 322 18.30 18.57 0.06
N GLY A 323 18.48 19.61 0.87
CA GLY A 323 17.60 20.75 0.98
C GLY A 323 16.38 20.50 1.89
N LYS A 324 15.34 21.35 1.75
CA LYS A 324 14.14 21.33 2.62
C LYS A 324 13.42 19.98 2.66
N PHE A 325 13.52 19.20 1.59
CA PHE A 325 12.83 17.91 1.44
C PHE A 325 13.80 16.72 1.54
N GLU A 326 15.00 16.92 2.05
CA GLU A 326 15.96 15.85 2.25
C GLU A 326 15.35 14.67 2.99
N GLY A 327 15.53 13.47 2.45
CA GLY A 327 14.98 12.21 2.98
C GLY A 327 13.53 11.92 2.56
N PHE A 328 12.73 12.91 2.18
CA PHE A 328 11.38 12.69 1.65
C PHE A 328 11.40 12.13 0.22
N PRO A 329 10.30 11.49 -0.23
CA PRO A 329 10.22 10.96 -1.59
C PRO A 329 10.57 12.00 -2.66
N PHE A 330 11.37 11.59 -3.63
CA PHE A 330 11.76 12.40 -4.78
C PHE A 330 10.68 12.28 -5.86
N ARG A 331 9.75 13.23 -5.83
CA ARG A 331 8.50 13.26 -6.60
C ARG A 331 8.67 13.78 -8.03
N THR A 332 7.65 13.62 -8.86
CA THR A 332 7.64 14.05 -10.26
C THR A 332 7.69 15.57 -10.40
N TYR A 333 6.93 16.30 -9.57
CA TYR A 333 6.88 17.76 -9.57
C TYR A 333 7.18 18.33 -8.18
N SER A 334 7.93 19.45 -8.12
CA SER A 334 8.11 20.22 -6.91
C SER A 334 7.83 21.69 -7.19
N TYR A 335 6.94 22.30 -6.41
CA TYR A 335 6.49 23.71 -6.63
C TYR A 335 6.07 24.00 -8.07
N GLY A 336 5.34 23.08 -8.71
CA GLY A 336 4.90 23.20 -10.11
C GLY A 336 5.98 22.97 -11.16
N LYS A 337 7.25 22.78 -10.76
CA LYS A 337 8.36 22.49 -11.67
C LYS A 337 8.53 20.99 -11.84
N PHE A 338 8.64 20.53 -13.07
CA PHE A 338 8.99 19.13 -13.37
C PHE A 338 10.45 18.87 -12.97
N ILE A 339 10.65 17.89 -12.10
CA ILE A 339 11.98 17.51 -11.58
C ILE A 339 12.35 16.06 -11.91
N ASN A 340 11.46 15.36 -12.63
CA ASN A 340 11.65 13.98 -13.09
C ASN A 340 12.01 12.99 -11.97
N GLY A 341 11.36 13.14 -10.82
CA GLY A 341 11.49 12.17 -9.73
C GLY A 341 10.58 10.94 -9.94
N TYR A 342 10.50 10.12 -8.93
CA TYR A 342 9.75 8.86 -8.96
C TYR A 342 8.28 9.05 -8.59
N SER A 343 7.98 9.16 -7.30
CA SER A 343 6.64 9.41 -6.74
C SER A 343 6.77 10.20 -5.45
N ASP A 344 5.69 10.84 -5.01
CA ASP A 344 5.61 11.46 -3.68
C ASP A 344 5.28 10.45 -2.56
N HIS A 345 5.19 9.17 -2.92
CA HIS A 345 5.06 8.04 -2.00
C HIS A 345 6.21 7.06 -2.14
N PHE A 346 6.59 6.41 -1.05
CA PHE A 346 7.43 5.22 -1.09
C PHE A 346 6.54 3.98 -1.21
N PRO A 347 6.92 2.98 -2.05
CA PRO A 347 6.22 1.70 -2.07
C PRO A 347 6.26 0.99 -0.73
N VAL A 348 5.24 0.19 -0.46
CA VAL A 348 5.22 -0.76 0.65
C VAL A 348 5.15 -2.19 0.13
N TYR A 349 5.72 -3.11 0.87
CA TYR A 349 5.64 -4.53 0.53
C TYR A 349 5.74 -5.41 1.77
N LEU A 350 5.23 -6.61 1.65
CA LEU A 350 5.41 -7.66 2.65
C LEU A 350 5.90 -8.95 2.01
N TYR A 351 6.55 -9.77 2.81
CA TYR A 351 6.83 -11.15 2.48
C TYR A 351 5.84 -12.08 3.16
N LEU A 352 5.32 -12.99 2.37
CA LEU A 352 4.62 -14.18 2.83
C LEU A 352 5.59 -15.36 2.78
N VAL A 353 5.44 -16.28 3.72
CA VAL A 353 6.28 -17.48 3.80
C VAL A 353 5.40 -18.72 3.98
N LYS A 354 5.81 -19.82 3.33
CA LYS A 354 5.20 -21.14 3.44
C LYS A 354 6.30 -22.18 3.55
N GLN A 355 6.13 -23.19 4.43
CA GLN A 355 7.01 -24.35 4.49
C GLN A 355 6.80 -25.20 3.24
N LYS A 356 7.89 -25.66 2.61
CA LYS A 356 7.87 -26.60 1.48
C LYS A 356 7.59 -28.01 1.94
#